data_03eb452c067c1996afe256a5a8e4e5d9
#
_entry.id   03eb452c067c1996afe256a5a8e4e5d9
#
_cell.length_a   1.000
_cell.length_b   1.000
_cell.length_c   1.000
_cell.angle_alpha   90.00
_cell.angle_beta   90.00
_cell.angle_gamma   90.00
#
_symmetry.space_group_name_H-M   'P 1'
#
loop_
_entity.id
_entity.type
_entity.pdbx_description
1 polymer ?
#
loop_
_entity_poly.entity_id
_entity_poly.type
_entity_poly.pdbx_seq_one_letter_code
_entity_poly.pdbx_strand_id
1 'polypeptide(L)'
;MVSRRTFLSGVAGSAVMPTLSFAQSPAGAPSASGKVALYANVGADLTHYDVDVATAELTKRQTVTLPGGVQYAWPHASHRYLYVISSNNAPGYVREPKTDHHLTALAIDPATGAIKMHGTPVRLPTRPLHVSLDIPSEHILVAFNNPAAVRVYRVNTDFTPGEEVQQGTIDPGIFAHQIRVTPDNRHAILVTRGNEGTPTKPEDPGALKVFDYRDGLLTNEVSIAPDGGKGFGPRHLDFHPTKPWMYVSIETQNKMYTYMMENGRPKPEIAFRAETLAEPTNIRARQAAGTVHVHPNGRFLYGANRAEETVDYQGKQVFKGGENSIVVYAINQSTGEPTPIQHIETQKLHPRTFHIDPSGRMLVAEHNLPVNVRDGDAVKEVPAGLSTFRIGDDGKLTFVRKYDIDVAGSTMFWMGMVPL
;
A
#
# COMPACT_ATOMS: atom_id res chain seq x y z
N MET A 1 22.63 49.74 -67.85
CA MET A 1 21.44 49.78 -66.95
C MET A 1 21.54 48.63 -65.98
N VAL A 2 21.67 48.93 -64.72
CA VAL A 2 22.05 48.00 -63.67
C VAL A 2 20.77 47.42 -63.07
N SER A 3 20.67 46.08 -63.05
CA SER A 3 19.58 45.35 -62.33
C SER A 3 20.09 44.85 -60.95
N ARG A 4 19.45 45.30 -59.87
CA ARG A 4 19.70 44.88 -58.50
C ARG A 4 18.92 43.61 -58.22
N ARG A 5 19.63 42.51 -57.84
CA ARG A 5 19.05 41.30 -57.25
C ARG A 5 18.96 41.48 -55.73
N THR A 6 17.77 41.35 -55.21
CA THR A 6 17.48 41.36 -53.78
C THR A 6 17.62 39.90 -53.27
N PHE A 7 18.48 39.66 -52.26
CA PHE A 7 18.57 38.42 -51.52
C PHE A 7 17.54 38.41 -50.40
N LEU A 8 16.62 37.44 -50.38
CA LEU A 8 15.78 37.11 -49.25
C LEU A 8 16.52 36.14 -48.36
N SER A 9 16.90 36.56 -47.15
CA SER A 9 17.44 35.69 -46.10
C SER A 9 16.27 35.04 -45.37
N GLY A 10 16.11 33.72 -45.51
CA GLY A 10 15.17 32.94 -44.73
C GLY A 10 15.72 32.71 -43.31
N VAL A 11 14.98 33.18 -42.31
CA VAL A 11 15.20 32.85 -40.90
C VAL A 11 14.60 31.50 -40.60
N ALA A 12 15.42 30.48 -40.37
CA ALA A 12 14.99 29.20 -39.84
C ALA A 12 14.64 29.36 -38.36
N GLY A 13 13.35 29.38 -38.01
CA GLY A 13 12.89 29.34 -36.65
C GLY A 13 13.07 27.93 -36.08
N SER A 14 14.02 27.76 -35.18
CA SER A 14 14.16 26.56 -34.36
C SER A 14 12.97 26.50 -33.38
N ALA A 15 12.05 25.57 -33.59
CA ALA A 15 11.01 25.25 -32.65
C ALA A 15 11.66 24.57 -31.44
N VAL A 16 11.76 25.31 -30.33
CA VAL A 16 12.11 24.75 -29.02
C VAL A 16 10.88 24.02 -28.54
N MET A 17 10.89 22.68 -28.57
CA MET A 17 9.89 21.88 -27.87
C MET A 17 10.09 22.07 -26.36
N PRO A 18 9.01 22.37 -25.59
CA PRO A 18 9.12 22.42 -24.16
C PRO A 18 9.41 20.99 -23.66
N THR A 19 10.54 20.80 -23.04
CA THR A 19 10.82 19.62 -22.21
C THR A 19 9.85 19.67 -21.03
N LEU A 20 8.87 18.76 -21.02
CA LEU A 20 8.02 18.52 -19.87
C LEU A 20 8.92 17.98 -18.74
N SER A 21 9.32 18.88 -17.84
CA SER A 21 9.86 18.47 -16.54
C SER A 21 8.73 17.73 -15.80
N PHE A 22 8.89 16.44 -15.59
CA PHE A 22 8.08 15.72 -14.63
C PHE A 22 8.31 16.39 -13.28
N ALA A 23 7.27 17.08 -12.77
CA ALA A 23 7.31 17.58 -11.41
C ALA A 23 7.52 16.38 -10.50
N GLN A 24 8.65 16.34 -9.81
CA GLN A 24 8.88 15.41 -8.72
C GLN A 24 7.72 15.58 -7.76
N SER A 25 6.99 14.46 -7.49
CA SER A 25 6.24 14.38 -6.24
C SER A 25 7.22 14.79 -5.14
N PRO A 26 6.86 15.69 -4.24
CA PRO A 26 7.68 15.91 -3.08
C PRO A 26 7.62 14.61 -2.27
N ALA A 27 8.58 13.70 -2.48
CA ALA A 27 9.08 12.94 -1.36
C ALA A 27 9.38 14.03 -0.34
N GLY A 28 8.60 14.09 0.74
CA GLY A 28 8.75 15.15 1.71
C GLY A 28 10.23 15.34 1.99
N ALA A 29 10.71 16.56 1.95
CA ALA A 29 12.12 16.84 2.17
C ALA A 29 12.55 16.03 3.40
N PRO A 30 13.69 15.31 3.38
CA PRO A 30 14.12 14.51 4.52
C PRO A 30 14.02 15.39 5.76
N SER A 31 13.30 14.91 6.78
CA SER A 31 13.09 15.69 8.00
C SER A 31 14.46 16.12 8.53
N ALA A 32 14.58 17.35 8.97
CA ALA A 32 15.84 17.90 9.50
C ALA A 32 16.37 17.05 10.68
N SER A 33 15.54 16.21 11.30
CA SER A 33 15.89 15.36 12.44
C SER A 33 16.44 13.98 12.06
N GLY A 34 16.17 13.48 10.86
CA GLY A 34 16.45 12.10 10.46
C GLY A 34 15.69 11.03 11.28
N LYS A 35 14.79 11.45 12.17
CA LYS A 35 13.98 10.56 13.01
C LYS A 35 12.83 9.98 12.23
N VAL A 36 12.43 8.76 12.59
CA VAL A 36 11.28 8.05 12.03
C VAL A 36 10.43 7.51 13.16
N ALA A 37 9.12 7.66 13.06
CA ALA A 37 8.16 6.98 13.91
C ALA A 37 7.52 5.82 13.15
N LEU A 38 7.30 4.70 13.83
CA LEU A 38 6.47 3.61 13.32
C LEU A 38 5.17 3.57 14.12
N TYR A 39 4.07 3.38 13.41
CA TYR A 39 2.76 3.15 13.99
C TYR A 39 2.24 1.79 13.56
N ALA A 40 1.79 0.97 14.51
CA ALA A 40 1.21 -0.34 14.26
C ALA A 40 0.01 -0.57 15.18
N ASN A 41 -1.04 -1.22 14.67
CA ASN A 41 -2.23 -1.45 15.46
C ASN A 41 -2.38 -2.87 15.99
N VAL A 42 -3.09 -2.98 17.10
CA VAL A 42 -3.75 -4.20 17.58
C VAL A 42 -5.22 -3.84 17.79
N GLY A 43 -6.11 -4.36 16.95
CA GLY A 43 -7.51 -3.96 16.99
C GLY A 43 -7.68 -2.46 16.86
N ALA A 44 -8.27 -1.80 17.86
CA ALA A 44 -8.46 -0.36 17.90
C ALA A 44 -7.25 0.42 18.44
N ASP A 45 -6.30 -0.26 19.04
CA ASP A 45 -5.14 0.37 19.68
C ASP A 45 -4.04 0.61 18.63
N LEU A 46 -3.72 1.88 18.38
CA LEU A 46 -2.61 2.31 17.53
C LEU A 46 -1.42 2.70 18.39
N THR A 47 -0.35 1.92 18.29
CA THR A 47 0.87 2.08 19.08
C THR A 47 1.95 2.77 18.28
N HIS A 48 2.58 3.76 18.88
CA HIS A 48 3.77 4.44 18.41
C HIS A 48 5.03 3.71 18.88
N TYR A 49 5.99 3.56 17.96
CA TYR A 49 7.35 3.09 18.23
C TYR A 49 8.36 4.10 17.70
N ASP A 50 9.40 4.41 18.50
CA ASP A 50 10.61 5.02 17.97
C ASP A 50 11.35 4.01 17.10
N VAL A 51 11.94 4.48 16.01
CA VAL A 51 12.70 3.66 15.07
C VAL A 51 14.15 4.09 15.07
N ASP A 52 15.04 3.20 15.48
CA ASP A 52 16.48 3.33 15.21
C ASP A 52 16.80 2.61 13.88
N VAL A 53 16.90 3.37 12.81
CA VAL A 53 17.20 2.83 11.47
C VAL A 53 18.61 2.22 11.43
N ALA A 54 19.58 2.74 12.21
CA ALA A 54 20.95 2.25 12.19
C ALA A 54 21.07 0.86 12.83
N THR A 55 20.34 0.59 13.91
CA THR A 55 20.32 -0.71 14.59
C THR A 55 19.18 -1.62 14.16
N ALA A 56 18.23 -1.07 13.37
CA ALA A 56 16.95 -1.69 13.01
C ALA A 56 16.13 -2.09 14.25
N GLU A 57 16.12 -1.21 15.25
CA GLU A 57 15.47 -1.41 16.54
C GLU A 57 14.20 -0.59 16.66
N LEU A 58 13.17 -1.18 17.29
CA LEU A 58 11.90 -0.54 17.61
C LEU A 58 11.76 -0.42 19.13
N THR A 59 11.43 0.78 19.61
CA THR A 59 11.14 1.02 21.04
C THR A 59 9.69 1.46 21.19
N LYS A 60 8.85 0.61 21.80
CA LYS A 60 7.45 0.92 22.08
C LYS A 60 7.34 2.15 22.96
N ARG A 61 6.43 3.06 22.61
CA ARG A 61 6.16 4.30 23.34
C ARG A 61 4.72 4.33 23.81
N GLN A 62 3.89 5.08 23.14
CA GLN A 62 2.53 5.39 23.54
C GLN A 62 1.54 4.61 22.66
N THR A 63 0.34 4.41 23.19
CA THR A 63 -0.80 3.84 22.46
C THR A 63 -1.99 4.80 22.54
N VAL A 64 -2.70 4.96 21.42
CA VAL A 64 -3.96 5.70 21.33
C VAL A 64 -5.04 4.75 20.86
N THR A 65 -6.17 4.69 21.54
CA THR A 65 -7.32 3.86 21.17
C THR A 65 -8.23 4.63 20.22
N LEU A 66 -8.48 4.09 19.03
CA LEU A 66 -9.38 4.60 18.00
C LEU A 66 -10.82 4.16 18.27
N PRO A 67 -11.84 4.80 17.64
CA PRO A 67 -13.24 4.40 17.81
C PRO A 67 -13.56 2.97 17.38
N GLY A 68 -12.70 2.34 16.55
CA GLY A 68 -12.87 0.97 16.08
C GLY A 68 -11.56 0.35 15.63
N GLY A 69 -11.57 -0.92 15.26
CA GLY A 69 -10.38 -1.62 14.75
C GLY A 69 -9.81 -0.95 13.50
N VAL A 70 -8.52 -0.60 13.55
CA VAL A 70 -7.83 0.10 12.46
C VAL A 70 -7.83 -0.75 11.20
N GLN A 71 -8.18 -0.16 10.06
CA GLN A 71 -8.17 -0.81 8.76
C GLN A 71 -7.00 -0.34 7.90
N TYR A 72 -6.74 0.95 7.89
CA TYR A 72 -5.62 1.56 7.18
C TYR A 72 -5.35 2.96 7.71
N ALA A 73 -4.14 3.49 7.46
CA ALA A 73 -3.83 4.88 7.72
C ALA A 73 -2.90 5.45 6.65
N TRP A 74 -2.97 6.78 6.48
CA TRP A 74 -2.15 7.50 5.51
C TRP A 74 -1.67 8.83 6.09
N PRO A 75 -0.36 9.13 6.01
CA PRO A 75 0.18 10.39 6.52
C PRO A 75 -0.15 11.56 5.59
N HIS A 76 -0.38 12.73 6.16
CA HIS A 76 -0.40 13.99 5.44
C HIS A 76 1.00 14.32 4.90
N ALA A 77 1.11 15.03 3.79
CA ALA A 77 2.40 15.39 3.18
C ALA A 77 3.33 16.20 4.12
N SER A 78 2.75 16.92 5.11
CA SER A 78 3.54 17.60 6.15
C SER A 78 4.11 16.66 7.20
N HIS A 79 3.74 15.40 7.24
CA HIS A 79 4.05 14.40 8.26
C HIS A 79 3.61 14.78 9.70
N ARG A 80 2.76 15.79 9.83
CA ARG A 80 2.24 16.26 11.13
C ARG A 80 0.88 15.69 11.48
N TYR A 81 0.26 14.99 10.54
CA TYR A 81 -1.05 14.37 10.72
C TYR A 81 -1.07 12.99 10.07
N LEU A 82 -1.87 12.10 10.67
CA LEU A 82 -2.15 10.76 10.17
C LEU A 82 -3.66 10.58 10.10
N TYR A 83 -4.18 10.23 8.92
CA TYR A 83 -5.59 9.92 8.74
C TYR A 83 -5.80 8.42 8.83
N VAL A 84 -6.65 8.01 9.74
CA VAL A 84 -6.90 6.61 10.08
C VAL A 84 -8.35 6.26 9.82
N ILE A 85 -8.58 5.19 9.08
CA ILE A 85 -9.92 4.59 8.96
C ILE A 85 -10.05 3.40 9.90
N SER A 86 -11.18 3.33 10.59
CA SER A 86 -11.43 2.30 11.60
C SER A 86 -12.87 1.78 11.54
N SER A 87 -13.11 0.62 12.11
CA SER A 87 -14.42 -0.03 12.08
C SER A 87 -14.61 -0.97 13.26
N ASN A 88 -15.79 -0.99 13.84
CA ASN A 88 -16.20 -2.00 14.82
C ASN A 88 -16.62 -3.34 14.17
N ASN A 89 -16.54 -3.44 12.83
CA ASN A 89 -16.70 -4.65 12.05
C ASN A 89 -15.40 -5.02 11.30
N ALA A 90 -14.26 -4.78 11.93
CA ALA A 90 -12.94 -5.09 11.39
C ALA A 90 -12.62 -6.59 11.57
N PRO A 91 -11.80 -7.21 10.69
CA PRO A 91 -11.28 -8.54 10.93
C PRO A 91 -10.58 -8.62 12.30
N GLY A 92 -10.89 -9.64 13.09
CA GLY A 92 -10.36 -9.79 14.44
C GLY A 92 -10.79 -8.72 15.45
N TYR A 93 -11.65 -7.79 15.07
CA TYR A 93 -12.21 -6.77 15.94
C TYR A 93 -13.68 -6.51 15.62
N VAL A 94 -14.54 -7.40 16.05
CA VAL A 94 -15.99 -7.28 15.82
C VAL A 94 -16.69 -6.88 17.11
N ARG A 95 -17.43 -5.77 17.08
CA ARG A 95 -18.23 -5.25 18.17
C ARG A 95 -19.62 -4.84 17.65
N GLU A 96 -20.67 -5.17 18.35
CA GLU A 96 -22.01 -4.69 17.99
C GLU A 96 -22.13 -3.18 18.24
N PRO A 97 -22.89 -2.48 17.39
CA PRO A 97 -23.84 -2.92 16.37
C PRO A 97 -23.21 -3.20 14.97
N LYS A 98 -21.89 -3.29 14.80
CA LYS A 98 -21.15 -3.52 13.54
C LYS A 98 -21.31 -2.41 12.47
N THR A 99 -21.87 -1.29 12.83
CA THR A 99 -22.19 -0.17 11.92
C THR A 99 -21.42 1.10 12.28
N ASP A 100 -20.41 0.96 13.12
CA ASP A 100 -19.66 2.09 13.64
C ASP A 100 -18.30 2.15 12.94
N HIS A 101 -18.18 3.08 11.99
CA HIS A 101 -17.02 3.21 11.10
C HIS A 101 -16.60 4.68 11.04
N HIS A 102 -15.31 4.95 11.10
CA HIS A 102 -14.80 6.30 11.24
C HIS A 102 -13.57 6.60 10.36
N LEU A 103 -13.48 7.86 9.96
CA LEU A 103 -12.28 8.52 9.47
C LEU A 103 -11.83 9.49 10.56
N THR A 104 -10.63 9.29 11.07
CA THR A 104 -10.07 10.01 12.21
C THR A 104 -8.76 10.67 11.83
N ALA A 105 -8.56 11.95 12.17
CA ALA A 105 -7.24 12.56 12.12
C ALA A 105 -6.53 12.40 13.47
N LEU A 106 -5.24 12.10 13.40
CA LEU A 106 -4.32 12.14 14.54
C LEU A 106 -3.26 13.20 14.26
N ALA A 107 -2.97 14.06 15.25
CA ALA A 107 -1.82 14.94 15.19
C ALA A 107 -0.57 14.17 15.63
N ILE A 108 0.54 14.37 14.91
CA ILE A 108 1.86 13.80 15.20
C ILE A 108 2.74 14.91 15.76
N ASP A 109 3.33 14.69 16.91
CA ASP A 109 4.36 15.55 17.47
C ASP A 109 5.66 15.38 16.67
N PRO A 110 6.17 16.42 16.00
CA PRO A 110 7.32 16.31 15.10
C PRO A 110 8.66 16.07 15.83
N ALA A 111 8.72 16.26 17.12
CA ALA A 111 9.93 16.03 17.91
C ALA A 111 10.01 14.60 18.43
N THR A 112 8.86 14.01 18.76
CA THR A 112 8.78 12.73 19.46
C THR A 112 8.06 11.62 18.67
N GLY A 113 7.25 11.95 17.66
CA GLY A 113 6.38 10.99 16.98
C GLY A 113 5.11 10.63 17.76
N ALA A 114 4.92 11.21 18.95
CA ALA A 114 3.72 10.96 19.75
C ALA A 114 2.45 11.39 19.01
N ILE A 115 1.39 10.57 19.10
CA ILE A 115 0.13 10.81 18.40
C ILE A 115 -0.99 11.13 19.38
N LYS A 116 -1.92 11.98 18.96
CA LYS A 116 -3.16 12.27 19.70
C LYS A 116 -4.32 12.50 18.73
N MET A 117 -5.53 12.22 19.19
CA MET A 117 -6.76 12.55 18.47
C MET A 117 -6.78 14.02 18.08
N HIS A 118 -7.17 14.32 16.84
CA HIS A 118 -7.25 15.67 16.30
C HIS A 118 -8.63 15.90 15.68
N GLY A 119 -9.42 16.74 16.31
CA GLY A 119 -10.83 16.97 15.94
C GLY A 119 -11.75 15.79 16.24
N THR A 120 -12.95 15.85 15.73
CA THR A 120 -13.98 14.82 15.88
C THR A 120 -13.91 13.82 14.71
N PRO A 121 -13.92 12.51 14.96
CA PRO A 121 -13.98 11.52 13.90
C PRO A 121 -15.22 11.68 13.02
N VAL A 122 -15.05 11.61 11.71
CA VAL A 122 -16.13 11.61 10.72
C VAL A 122 -16.68 10.20 10.59
N ARG A 123 -18.01 10.05 10.67
CA ARG A 123 -18.68 8.76 10.52
C ARG A 123 -18.69 8.34 9.05
N LEU A 124 -18.34 7.08 8.79
CA LEU A 124 -18.36 6.46 7.46
C LEU A 124 -19.59 5.55 7.30
N PRO A 125 -20.08 5.36 6.05
CA PRO A 125 -21.35 4.64 5.82
C PRO A 125 -21.24 3.13 5.99
N THR A 126 -20.06 2.56 5.76
CA THR A 126 -19.79 1.13 5.88
C THR A 126 -18.32 0.90 6.23
N ARG A 127 -17.92 -0.35 6.44
CA ARG A 127 -16.53 -0.69 6.76
C ARG A 127 -15.58 -0.25 5.64
N PRO A 128 -14.68 0.71 5.90
CA PRO A 128 -13.67 1.11 4.93
C PRO A 128 -12.55 0.06 4.86
N LEU A 129 -11.80 0.04 3.75
CA LEU A 129 -10.68 -0.88 3.58
C LEU A 129 -9.35 -0.17 3.36
N HIS A 130 -9.32 0.91 2.60
CA HIS A 130 -8.10 1.65 2.30
C HIS A 130 -8.34 3.15 2.32
N VAL A 131 -7.36 3.91 2.77
CA VAL A 131 -7.33 5.37 2.71
C VAL A 131 -6.02 5.82 2.09
N SER A 132 -6.07 6.85 1.25
CA SER A 132 -4.91 7.62 0.81
C SER A 132 -5.25 9.09 0.68
N LEU A 133 -4.25 9.93 0.45
CA LEU A 133 -4.43 11.34 0.15
C LEU A 133 -4.01 11.60 -1.30
N ASP A 134 -4.53 12.70 -1.85
CA ASP A 134 -3.98 13.26 -3.07
C ASP A 134 -2.60 13.89 -2.80
N ILE A 135 -1.88 14.27 -3.85
CA ILE A 135 -0.48 14.68 -3.72
C ILE A 135 -0.31 15.92 -2.82
N PRO A 136 -1.13 16.99 -2.96
CA PRO A 136 -1.05 18.14 -2.06
C PRO A 136 -1.63 17.87 -0.66
N SER A 137 -2.25 16.70 -0.44
CA SER A 137 -2.96 16.33 0.79
C SER A 137 -4.15 17.25 1.11
N GLU A 138 -4.84 17.70 0.09
CA GLU A 138 -6.07 18.51 0.21
C GLU A 138 -7.34 17.65 0.24
N HIS A 139 -7.23 16.38 -0.18
CA HIS A 139 -8.34 15.43 -0.20
C HIS A 139 -7.94 14.06 0.33
N ILE A 140 -8.86 13.44 1.06
CA ILE A 140 -8.75 12.08 1.60
C ILE A 140 -9.66 11.18 0.77
N LEU A 141 -9.07 10.16 0.13
CA LEU A 141 -9.79 9.18 -0.68
C LEU A 141 -9.94 7.88 0.12
N VAL A 142 -11.16 7.40 0.28
CA VAL A 142 -11.49 6.19 1.04
C VAL A 142 -12.14 5.16 0.12
N ALA A 143 -11.56 3.95 0.06
CA ALA A 143 -12.13 2.81 -0.65
C ALA A 143 -12.86 1.87 0.30
N PHE A 144 -14.02 1.36 -0.14
CA PHE A 144 -14.87 0.41 0.56
C PHE A 144 -15.02 -0.84 -0.29
N ASN A 145 -14.93 -2.01 0.32
CA ASN A 145 -14.94 -3.26 -0.45
C ASN A 145 -16.32 -3.93 -0.57
N ASN A 146 -17.19 -3.73 0.41
CA ASN A 146 -18.51 -4.34 0.42
C ASN A 146 -19.56 -3.47 1.17
N PRO A 147 -20.50 -2.83 0.46
CA PRO A 147 -20.51 -2.68 -0.99
C PRO A 147 -19.27 -1.93 -1.50
N ALA A 148 -18.84 -2.23 -2.73
CA ALA A 148 -17.73 -1.51 -3.34
C ALA A 148 -18.11 -0.04 -3.57
N ALA A 149 -17.25 0.88 -3.13
CA ALA A 149 -17.45 2.32 -3.25
C ALA A 149 -16.12 3.08 -3.09
N VAL A 150 -16.13 4.34 -3.53
CA VAL A 150 -15.10 5.33 -3.19
C VAL A 150 -15.80 6.58 -2.68
N ARG A 151 -15.27 7.17 -1.62
CA ARG A 151 -15.67 8.50 -1.14
C ARG A 151 -14.44 9.37 -0.99
N VAL A 152 -14.63 10.65 -1.23
CA VAL A 152 -13.56 11.66 -1.13
C VAL A 152 -14.01 12.72 -0.16
N TYR A 153 -13.13 13.09 0.77
CA TYR A 153 -13.37 14.11 1.78
C TYR A 153 -12.32 15.21 1.62
N ARG A 154 -12.70 16.45 1.86
CA ARG A 154 -11.74 17.56 1.94
C ARG A 154 -10.89 17.44 3.21
N VAL A 155 -9.69 17.98 3.16
CA VAL A 155 -8.92 18.30 4.36
C VAL A 155 -9.21 19.76 4.72
N ASN A 156 -9.71 20.01 5.91
CA ASN A 156 -9.97 21.35 6.41
C ASN A 156 -8.66 22.13 6.65
N THR A 157 -8.74 23.44 6.77
CA THR A 157 -7.58 24.31 7.03
C THR A 157 -6.90 24.02 8.38
N ASP A 158 -7.63 23.42 9.33
CA ASP A 158 -7.11 22.93 10.61
C ASP A 158 -6.65 21.47 10.55
N PHE A 159 -6.60 20.86 9.34
CA PHE A 159 -6.21 19.47 9.09
C PHE A 159 -7.17 18.40 9.62
N THR A 160 -8.36 18.76 10.05
CA THR A 160 -9.41 17.76 10.34
C THR A 160 -10.03 17.25 9.03
N PRO A 161 -10.61 16.03 9.00
CA PRO A 161 -11.41 15.59 7.87
C PRO A 161 -12.64 16.50 7.71
N GLY A 162 -12.83 17.00 6.50
CA GLY A 162 -13.90 17.93 6.15
C GLY A 162 -15.09 17.28 5.47
N GLU A 163 -15.83 18.09 4.72
CA GLU A 163 -17.02 17.65 4.00
C GLU A 163 -16.69 16.66 2.88
N GLU A 164 -17.63 15.76 2.59
CA GLU A 164 -17.56 14.85 1.47
C GLU A 164 -17.71 15.60 0.16
N VAL A 165 -16.78 15.37 -0.77
CA VAL A 165 -16.88 15.84 -2.16
C VAL A 165 -17.90 14.98 -2.89
N GLN A 166 -19.03 15.54 -3.25
CA GLN A 166 -20.09 14.81 -3.95
C GLN A 166 -19.60 14.35 -5.32
N GLN A 167 -19.65 13.04 -5.54
CA GLN A 167 -19.26 12.42 -6.80
C GLN A 167 -20.47 12.27 -7.72
N GLY A 168 -20.21 12.30 -9.04
CA GLY A 168 -21.16 11.77 -10.02
C GLY A 168 -21.30 10.24 -9.89
N THR A 169 -22.04 9.64 -10.82
CA THR A 169 -22.09 8.16 -10.90
C THR A 169 -20.73 7.65 -11.36
N ILE A 170 -20.10 6.80 -10.54
CA ILE A 170 -18.85 6.11 -10.85
C ILE A 170 -19.07 4.60 -10.73
N ASP A 171 -18.31 3.82 -11.51
CA ASP A 171 -18.24 2.37 -11.35
C ASP A 171 -17.04 2.01 -10.43
N PRO A 172 -17.28 1.64 -9.17
CA PRO A 172 -16.21 1.27 -8.23
C PRO A 172 -15.72 -0.17 -8.42
N GLY A 173 -16.19 -0.90 -9.43
CA GLY A 173 -15.88 -2.31 -9.65
C GLY A 173 -16.36 -3.22 -8.52
N ILE A 174 -15.67 -4.36 -8.35
CA ILE A 174 -16.03 -5.37 -7.36
C ILE A 174 -14.86 -5.57 -6.40
N PHE A 175 -15.13 -5.47 -5.09
CA PHE A 175 -14.13 -5.56 -4.03
C PHE A 175 -13.02 -4.52 -4.19
N ALA A 176 -13.39 -3.24 -4.12
CA ALA A 176 -12.42 -2.14 -4.12
C ALA A 176 -11.44 -2.30 -2.95
N HIS A 177 -10.14 -2.45 -3.26
CA HIS A 177 -9.12 -2.82 -2.29
C HIS A 177 -8.16 -1.67 -1.97
N GLN A 178 -7.72 -0.91 -2.96
CA GLN A 178 -6.80 0.21 -2.77
C GLN A 178 -7.18 1.36 -3.72
N ILE A 179 -7.11 2.60 -3.21
CA ILE A 179 -7.23 3.82 -4.02
C ILE A 179 -5.95 4.63 -3.89
N ARG A 180 -5.38 5.08 -5.02
CA ARG A 180 -4.17 5.92 -5.06
C ARG A 180 -4.31 6.98 -6.13
N VAL A 181 -3.92 8.22 -5.83
CA VAL A 181 -3.75 9.26 -6.83
C VAL A 181 -2.36 9.12 -7.47
N THR A 182 -2.29 9.35 -8.78
CA THR A 182 -1.02 9.26 -9.54
C THR A 182 -0.06 10.37 -9.14
N PRO A 183 1.27 10.18 -9.31
CA PRO A 183 2.27 11.16 -8.89
C PRO A 183 2.11 12.57 -9.50
N ASP A 184 1.45 12.68 -10.65
CA ASP A 184 1.16 13.96 -11.30
C ASP A 184 -0.16 14.62 -10.82
N ASN A 185 -0.84 14.01 -9.86
CA ASN A 185 -2.12 14.45 -9.29
C ASN A 185 -3.28 14.60 -10.30
N ARG A 186 -3.21 13.93 -11.45
CA ARG A 186 -4.21 14.06 -12.52
C ARG A 186 -5.14 12.87 -12.67
N HIS A 187 -4.78 11.74 -12.08
CA HIS A 187 -5.58 10.52 -12.15
C HIS A 187 -5.66 9.86 -10.78
N ALA A 188 -6.72 9.09 -10.57
CA ALA A 188 -6.83 8.18 -9.42
C ALA A 188 -7.00 6.74 -9.94
N ILE A 189 -6.36 5.80 -9.30
CA ILE A 189 -6.45 4.38 -9.65
C ILE A 189 -7.05 3.64 -8.46
N LEU A 190 -8.21 3.04 -8.69
CA LEU A 190 -8.86 2.14 -7.75
C LEU A 190 -8.57 0.70 -8.18
N VAL A 191 -7.86 0.00 -7.32
CA VAL A 191 -7.60 -1.44 -7.50
C VAL A 191 -8.82 -2.21 -7.00
N THR A 192 -9.46 -2.96 -7.87
CA THR A 192 -10.62 -3.80 -7.54
C THR A 192 -10.24 -5.26 -7.73
N ARG A 193 -10.25 -6.00 -6.63
CA ARG A 193 -9.73 -7.38 -6.62
C ARG A 193 -10.62 -8.37 -7.37
N GLY A 194 -11.93 -8.11 -7.38
CA GLY A 194 -12.92 -9.14 -7.69
C GLY A 194 -13.09 -10.14 -6.55
N ASN A 195 -13.84 -11.18 -6.77
CA ASN A 195 -14.01 -12.28 -5.83
C ASN A 195 -13.75 -13.61 -6.53
N GLU A 196 -13.10 -14.53 -5.82
CA GLU A 196 -12.90 -15.88 -6.30
C GLU A 196 -14.25 -16.59 -6.54
N GLY A 197 -14.28 -17.45 -7.53
CA GLY A 197 -15.43 -18.31 -7.79
C GLY A 197 -15.66 -19.31 -6.66
N THR A 198 -16.91 -19.70 -6.47
CA THR A 198 -17.30 -20.78 -5.59
C THR A 198 -18.05 -21.83 -6.40
N PRO A 199 -18.32 -23.04 -5.87
CA PRO A 199 -19.13 -24.03 -6.58
C PRO A 199 -20.52 -23.53 -7.01
N THR A 200 -21.04 -22.48 -6.34
CA THR A 200 -22.40 -21.94 -6.58
C THR A 200 -22.41 -20.54 -7.19
N LYS A 201 -21.26 -19.87 -7.29
CA LYS A 201 -21.14 -18.53 -7.84
C LYS A 201 -19.91 -18.41 -8.75
N PRO A 202 -20.06 -17.92 -9.99
CA PRO A 202 -18.92 -17.61 -10.84
C PRO A 202 -17.99 -16.58 -10.19
N GLU A 203 -16.75 -16.58 -10.61
CA GLU A 203 -15.76 -15.55 -10.25
C GLU A 203 -16.25 -14.16 -10.67
N ASP A 204 -16.07 -13.17 -9.81
CA ASP A 204 -16.26 -11.76 -10.12
C ASP A 204 -14.94 -11.17 -10.65
N PRO A 205 -14.96 -10.35 -11.71
CA PRO A 205 -13.75 -9.82 -12.32
C PRO A 205 -13.03 -8.79 -11.45
N GLY A 206 -11.71 -8.81 -11.46
CA GLY A 206 -10.85 -7.76 -10.95
C GLY A 206 -10.51 -6.71 -12.02
N ALA A 207 -10.16 -5.49 -11.62
CA ALA A 207 -9.75 -4.43 -12.52
C ALA A 207 -8.88 -3.37 -11.85
N LEU A 208 -8.16 -2.59 -12.65
CA LEU A 208 -7.68 -1.27 -12.27
C LEU A 208 -8.65 -0.24 -12.88
N LYS A 209 -9.44 0.43 -12.02
CA LYS A 209 -10.35 1.50 -12.42
C LYS A 209 -9.57 2.81 -12.40
N VAL A 210 -9.36 3.40 -13.56
CA VAL A 210 -8.56 4.61 -13.73
C VAL A 210 -9.51 5.77 -14.01
N PHE A 211 -9.51 6.76 -13.13
CA PHE A 211 -10.34 7.97 -13.23
C PHE A 211 -9.46 9.18 -13.58
N ASP A 212 -10.02 10.14 -14.32
CA ASP A 212 -9.51 11.50 -14.26
C ASP A 212 -9.78 12.05 -12.87
N TYR A 213 -8.78 12.70 -12.29
CA TYR A 213 -8.83 13.26 -10.95
C TYR A 213 -8.59 14.76 -10.97
N ARG A 214 -9.52 15.50 -10.39
CA ARG A 214 -9.37 16.96 -10.25
C ARG A 214 -10.17 17.47 -9.05
N ASP A 215 -9.50 18.14 -8.11
CA ASP A 215 -10.12 18.81 -6.97
C ASP A 215 -11.07 17.89 -6.17
N GLY A 216 -10.67 16.64 -5.98
CA GLY A 216 -11.46 15.61 -5.29
C GLY A 216 -12.51 14.91 -6.17
N LEU A 217 -12.73 15.32 -7.42
CA LEU A 217 -13.68 14.71 -8.34
C LEU A 217 -13.03 13.57 -9.14
N LEU A 218 -13.77 12.47 -9.25
CA LEU A 218 -13.45 11.29 -10.06
C LEU A 218 -14.39 11.24 -11.26
N THR A 219 -13.83 11.25 -12.47
CA THR A 219 -14.61 11.26 -13.73
C THR A 219 -13.95 10.38 -14.79
N ASN A 220 -14.65 10.16 -15.91
CA ASN A 220 -14.11 9.49 -17.12
C ASN A 220 -13.39 8.17 -16.81
N GLU A 221 -14.06 7.26 -16.10
CA GLU A 221 -13.51 5.95 -15.73
C GLU A 221 -13.14 5.13 -16.96
N VAL A 222 -11.94 4.51 -16.90
CA VAL A 222 -11.46 3.49 -17.83
C VAL A 222 -11.04 2.27 -17.03
N SER A 223 -11.59 1.10 -17.37
CA SER A 223 -11.23 -0.17 -16.75
C SER A 223 -10.07 -0.84 -17.48
N ILE A 224 -9.00 -1.19 -16.76
CA ILE A 224 -7.95 -2.09 -17.22
C ILE A 224 -8.20 -3.44 -16.55
N ALA A 225 -8.66 -4.40 -17.32
CA ALA A 225 -9.07 -5.74 -16.86
C ALA A 225 -8.54 -6.81 -17.85
N PRO A 226 -7.27 -7.21 -17.71
CA PRO A 226 -6.70 -8.25 -18.56
C PRO A 226 -7.58 -9.52 -18.55
N ASP A 227 -7.79 -10.12 -19.71
CA ASP A 227 -8.63 -11.32 -19.88
C ASP A 227 -10.07 -11.16 -19.34
N GLY A 228 -10.62 -9.93 -19.42
CA GLY A 228 -11.91 -9.58 -18.86
C GLY A 228 -11.94 -9.53 -17.35
N GLY A 229 -10.77 -9.47 -16.71
CA GLY A 229 -10.59 -9.36 -15.25
C GLY A 229 -10.69 -10.68 -14.50
N LYS A 230 -10.97 -11.78 -15.18
CA LYS A 230 -11.04 -13.11 -14.54
C LYS A 230 -9.64 -13.62 -14.23
N GLY A 231 -9.46 -14.16 -13.03
CA GLY A 231 -8.15 -14.56 -12.52
C GLY A 231 -7.18 -13.39 -12.29
N PHE A 232 -7.57 -12.15 -12.58
CA PHE A 232 -6.65 -11.02 -12.45
C PHE A 232 -6.27 -10.75 -10.99
N GLY A 233 -7.26 -10.57 -10.09
CA GLY A 233 -7.06 -10.46 -8.65
C GLY A 233 -6.01 -9.44 -8.17
N PRO A 234 -5.98 -8.18 -8.68
CA PRO A 234 -5.01 -7.18 -8.26
C PRO A 234 -5.32 -6.73 -6.83
N ARG A 235 -4.27 -6.41 -6.05
CA ARG A 235 -4.44 -6.06 -4.63
C ARG A 235 -3.89 -4.70 -4.26
N HIS A 236 -2.59 -4.49 -4.44
CA HIS A 236 -1.91 -3.24 -4.16
C HIS A 236 -1.09 -2.80 -5.36
N LEU A 237 -0.92 -1.50 -5.50
CA LEU A 237 0.02 -0.90 -6.45
C LEU A 237 0.99 0.05 -5.74
N ASP A 238 2.14 0.26 -6.36
CA ASP A 238 3.03 1.36 -6.02
C ASP A 238 3.66 1.93 -7.29
N PHE A 239 4.02 3.24 -7.22
CA PHE A 239 4.62 3.95 -8.33
C PHE A 239 6.13 4.03 -8.16
N HIS A 240 6.85 3.94 -9.28
CA HIS A 240 8.27 4.25 -9.27
C HIS A 240 8.49 5.75 -8.98
N PRO A 241 9.42 6.13 -8.09
CA PRO A 241 9.54 7.51 -7.61
C PRO A 241 9.89 8.53 -8.69
N THR A 242 10.56 8.13 -9.79
CA THR A 242 11.07 9.05 -10.81
C THR A 242 10.85 8.61 -12.25
N LYS A 243 10.37 7.38 -12.47
CA LYS A 243 10.15 6.82 -13.81
C LYS A 243 8.66 6.54 -14.03
N PRO A 244 8.19 6.50 -15.27
CA PRO A 244 6.79 6.27 -15.58
C PRO A 244 6.42 4.78 -15.49
N TRP A 245 6.63 4.18 -14.33
CA TRP A 245 6.34 2.77 -14.07
C TRP A 245 5.48 2.60 -12.83
N MET A 246 4.54 1.67 -12.94
CA MET A 246 3.67 1.26 -11.83
C MET A 246 3.76 -0.26 -11.67
N TYR A 247 3.86 -0.71 -10.42
CA TYR A 247 3.92 -2.12 -10.06
C TYR A 247 2.66 -2.51 -9.31
N VAL A 248 2.08 -3.64 -9.68
CA VAL A 248 0.82 -4.15 -9.10
C VAL A 248 1.02 -5.58 -8.62
N SER A 249 0.76 -5.82 -7.35
CA SER A 249 0.72 -7.19 -6.81
C SER A 249 -0.59 -7.87 -7.19
N ILE A 250 -0.49 -9.06 -7.77
CA ILE A 250 -1.62 -9.87 -8.20
C ILE A 250 -1.82 -10.99 -7.18
N GLU A 251 -2.75 -10.77 -6.24
CA GLU A 251 -2.93 -11.60 -5.04
C GLU A 251 -3.15 -13.06 -5.37
N THR A 252 -4.09 -13.34 -6.26
CA THR A 252 -4.54 -14.70 -6.57
C THR A 252 -3.57 -15.48 -7.45
N GLN A 253 -2.72 -14.78 -8.22
CA GLN A 253 -1.76 -15.40 -9.13
C GLN A 253 -0.35 -15.52 -8.55
N ASN A 254 -0.07 -14.90 -7.40
CA ASN A 254 1.28 -14.78 -6.83
C ASN A 254 2.27 -14.18 -7.84
N LYS A 255 1.86 -13.05 -8.46
CA LYS A 255 2.65 -12.36 -9.50
C LYS A 255 2.77 -10.87 -9.20
N MET A 256 3.81 -10.29 -9.78
CA MET A 256 4.05 -8.84 -9.83
C MET A 256 3.92 -8.39 -11.28
N TYR A 257 2.96 -7.50 -11.58
CA TYR A 257 2.79 -6.94 -12.90
C TYR A 257 3.35 -5.53 -12.96
N THR A 258 4.01 -5.21 -14.08
CA THR A 258 4.50 -3.86 -14.37
C THR A 258 3.64 -3.24 -15.45
N TYR A 259 3.18 -2.02 -15.23
CA TYR A 259 2.49 -1.19 -16.20
C TYR A 259 3.34 0.05 -16.52
N MET A 260 3.46 0.34 -17.82
CA MET A 260 4.04 1.60 -18.27
C MET A 260 3.02 2.72 -18.08
N MET A 261 3.48 3.87 -17.58
CA MET A 261 2.64 5.06 -17.42
C MET A 261 2.85 5.99 -18.62
N GLU A 262 1.78 6.49 -19.19
CA GLU A 262 1.81 7.48 -20.26
C GLU A 262 0.85 8.61 -19.94
N ASN A 263 1.34 9.85 -19.91
CA ASN A 263 0.57 11.03 -19.51
C ASN A 263 -0.11 10.88 -18.14
N GLY A 264 0.52 10.17 -17.21
CA GLY A 264 0.00 9.90 -15.86
C GLY A 264 -1.00 8.74 -15.77
N ARG A 265 -1.35 8.09 -16.88
CA ARG A 265 -2.23 6.90 -16.90
C ARG A 265 -1.44 5.62 -17.14
N PRO A 266 -1.81 4.50 -16.50
CA PRO A 266 -1.26 3.21 -16.89
C PRO A 266 -1.75 2.82 -18.29
N LYS A 267 -0.84 2.29 -19.11
CA LYS A 267 -1.22 1.63 -20.36
C LYS A 267 -1.99 0.35 -20.04
N PRO A 268 -2.96 -0.06 -20.87
CA PRO A 268 -3.74 -1.28 -20.60
C PRO A 268 -2.91 -2.57 -20.70
N GLU A 269 -1.81 -2.55 -21.43
CA GLU A 269 -0.95 -3.71 -21.64
C GLU A 269 -0.02 -3.93 -20.44
N ILE A 270 0.09 -5.18 -20.00
CA ILE A 270 1.06 -5.59 -18.98
C ILE A 270 2.43 -5.65 -19.64
N ALA A 271 3.33 -4.74 -19.21
CA ALA A 271 4.68 -4.69 -19.79
C ALA A 271 5.54 -5.88 -19.34
N PHE A 272 5.49 -6.22 -18.04
CA PHE A 272 6.25 -7.34 -17.49
C PHE A 272 5.44 -8.10 -16.45
N ARG A 273 5.72 -9.41 -16.34
CA ARG A 273 5.18 -10.29 -15.30
C ARG A 273 6.34 -10.99 -14.60
N ALA A 274 6.41 -10.86 -13.28
CA ALA A 274 7.41 -11.56 -12.47
C ALA A 274 6.71 -12.43 -11.43
N GLU A 275 7.35 -13.55 -11.08
CA GLU A 275 6.89 -14.41 -9.98
C GLU A 275 7.20 -13.77 -8.63
N THR A 276 6.30 -13.98 -7.65
CA THR A 276 6.56 -13.52 -6.27
C THR A 276 7.10 -14.64 -5.39
N LEU A 277 6.84 -15.90 -5.73
CA LEU A 277 7.23 -17.06 -4.96
C LEU A 277 8.63 -17.55 -5.36
N ALA A 278 9.38 -18.08 -4.39
CA ALA A 278 10.63 -18.78 -4.65
C ALA A 278 10.39 -20.09 -5.41
N GLU A 279 9.27 -20.77 -5.11
CA GLU A 279 8.83 -21.99 -5.77
C GLU A 279 7.50 -21.77 -6.52
N PRO A 280 7.49 -21.09 -7.66
CA PRO A 280 6.26 -20.68 -8.34
C PRO A 280 5.43 -21.86 -8.91
N THR A 281 6.04 -23.06 -9.02
CA THR A 281 5.34 -24.29 -9.41
C THR A 281 4.79 -25.09 -8.24
N ASN A 282 5.07 -24.70 -7.00
CA ASN A 282 4.64 -25.37 -5.77
C ASN A 282 3.70 -24.50 -4.95
N ILE A 283 2.63 -24.00 -5.58
CA ILE A 283 1.68 -23.10 -4.93
C ILE A 283 0.90 -23.87 -3.86
N ARG A 284 0.99 -23.40 -2.62
CA ARG A 284 0.21 -23.93 -1.49
C ARG A 284 -1.20 -23.34 -1.47
N ALA A 285 -2.12 -24.06 -0.83
CA ALA A 285 -3.46 -23.54 -0.61
C ALA A 285 -3.42 -22.22 0.18
N ARG A 286 -4.24 -21.25 -0.21
CA ARG A 286 -4.30 -19.90 0.36
C ARG A 286 -2.95 -19.15 0.35
N GLN A 287 -2.10 -19.48 -0.60
CA GLN A 287 -0.89 -18.71 -0.91
C GLN A 287 -1.28 -17.46 -1.69
N ALA A 288 -0.83 -16.30 -1.28
CA ALA A 288 -1.26 -15.05 -1.87
C ALA A 288 -0.13 -14.00 -1.86
N ALA A 289 -0.01 -13.25 -2.95
CA ALA A 289 0.81 -12.04 -2.95
C ALA A 289 0.17 -10.96 -2.08
N GLY A 290 1.00 -10.18 -1.40
CA GLY A 290 0.57 -9.16 -0.44
C GLY A 290 0.83 -7.73 -0.89
N THR A 291 1.34 -6.95 0.06
CA THR A 291 1.76 -5.55 -0.14
C THR A 291 2.96 -5.45 -1.10
N VAL A 292 3.03 -4.35 -1.83
CA VAL A 292 4.15 -3.99 -2.70
C VAL A 292 4.64 -2.59 -2.37
N HIS A 293 5.97 -2.39 -2.33
CA HIS A 293 6.60 -1.08 -2.21
C HIS A 293 7.84 -0.98 -3.07
N VAL A 294 7.96 0.16 -3.77
CA VAL A 294 9.20 0.53 -4.46
C VAL A 294 10.14 1.18 -3.46
N HIS A 295 11.40 0.80 -3.49
CA HIS A 295 12.43 1.43 -2.67
C HIS A 295 12.55 2.94 -3.02
N PRO A 296 12.79 3.85 -2.06
CA PRO A 296 12.89 5.28 -2.32
C PRO A 296 13.92 5.68 -3.40
N ASN A 297 14.97 4.88 -3.60
CA ASN A 297 15.95 5.13 -4.67
C ASN A 297 15.52 4.64 -6.06
N GLY A 298 14.37 3.98 -6.18
CA GLY A 298 13.85 3.45 -7.45
C GLY A 298 14.59 2.25 -8.03
N ARG A 299 15.61 1.70 -7.35
CA ARG A 299 16.41 0.58 -7.88
C ARG A 299 15.84 -0.79 -7.55
N PHE A 300 15.00 -0.88 -6.52
CA PHE A 300 14.49 -2.14 -5.99
C PHE A 300 12.98 -2.07 -5.75
N LEU A 301 12.36 -3.24 -5.81
CA LEU A 301 10.93 -3.44 -5.52
C LEU A 301 10.81 -4.59 -4.53
N TYR A 302 9.88 -4.49 -3.59
CA TYR A 302 9.61 -5.50 -2.57
C TYR A 302 8.16 -5.93 -2.63
N GLY A 303 7.92 -7.24 -2.46
CA GLY A 303 6.58 -7.82 -2.40
C GLY A 303 6.47 -8.82 -1.26
N ALA A 304 5.37 -8.80 -0.51
CA ALA A 304 5.10 -9.80 0.51
C ALA A 304 4.42 -11.03 -0.08
N ASN A 305 4.83 -12.20 0.35
CA ASN A 305 4.15 -13.49 0.15
C ASN A 305 3.61 -13.97 1.48
N ARG A 306 2.38 -14.45 1.49
CA ARG A 306 1.71 -14.92 2.70
C ARG A 306 0.89 -16.17 2.43
N ALA A 307 0.92 -17.10 3.38
CA ALA A 307 0.11 -18.29 3.42
C ALA A 307 -0.50 -18.43 4.80
N GLU A 308 -1.75 -18.92 4.87
CA GLU A 308 -2.50 -19.01 6.13
C GLU A 308 -3.30 -20.31 6.27
N GLU A 309 -3.21 -21.22 5.29
CA GLU A 309 -3.95 -22.47 5.35
C GLU A 309 -3.55 -23.29 6.58
N THR A 310 -4.55 -23.86 7.25
CA THR A 310 -4.34 -24.74 8.40
C THR A 310 -4.87 -26.14 8.14
N VAL A 311 -4.41 -27.10 8.91
CA VAL A 311 -4.85 -28.47 8.94
C VAL A 311 -4.99 -28.90 10.39
N ASP A 312 -5.94 -29.80 10.68
CA ASP A 312 -6.03 -30.40 12.01
C ASP A 312 -4.85 -31.31 12.29
N TYR A 313 -4.25 -31.09 13.45
CA TYR A 313 -3.21 -31.96 14.01
C TYR A 313 -3.43 -32.07 15.52
N GLN A 314 -3.80 -33.25 15.98
CA GLN A 314 -4.08 -33.53 17.39
C GLN A 314 -5.16 -32.59 17.99
N GLY A 315 -6.22 -32.27 17.21
CA GLY A 315 -7.30 -31.37 17.64
C GLY A 315 -6.96 -29.89 17.65
N LYS A 316 -5.81 -29.49 17.08
CA LYS A 316 -5.40 -28.10 16.90
C LYS A 316 -5.25 -27.76 15.42
N GLN A 317 -5.66 -26.54 15.04
CA GLN A 317 -5.39 -26.03 13.72
C GLN A 317 -3.91 -25.61 13.65
N VAL A 318 -3.12 -26.25 12.78
CA VAL A 318 -1.71 -25.94 12.57
C VAL A 318 -1.46 -25.51 11.13
N PHE A 319 -0.48 -24.65 10.93
CA PHE A 319 -0.07 -24.16 9.61
C PHE A 319 0.29 -25.33 8.67
N LYS A 320 -0.31 -25.33 7.50
CA LYS A 320 -0.16 -26.41 6.51
C LYS A 320 1.08 -26.26 5.62
N GLY A 321 1.73 -25.11 5.68
CA GLY A 321 2.88 -24.77 4.85
C GLY A 321 2.56 -23.70 3.79
N GLY A 322 3.60 -23.15 3.22
CA GLY A 322 3.58 -22.08 2.23
C GLY A 322 4.63 -21.01 2.53
N GLU A 323 4.84 -20.10 1.60
CA GLU A 323 5.82 -19.03 1.75
C GLU A 323 5.23 -17.85 2.54
N ASN A 324 5.96 -17.44 3.57
CA ASN A 324 5.73 -16.23 4.36
C ASN A 324 7.01 -15.39 4.30
N SER A 325 7.21 -14.75 3.14
CA SER A 325 8.49 -14.16 2.75
C SER A 325 8.31 -12.73 2.19
N ILE A 326 9.43 -12.03 2.07
CA ILE A 326 9.54 -10.86 1.21
C ILE A 326 10.37 -11.25 -0.01
N VAL A 327 9.82 -11.06 -1.20
CA VAL A 327 10.58 -11.10 -2.45
C VAL A 327 11.18 -9.73 -2.71
N VAL A 328 12.45 -9.71 -3.08
CA VAL A 328 13.18 -8.51 -3.50
C VAL A 328 13.48 -8.61 -4.98
N TYR A 329 13.18 -7.55 -5.72
CA TYR A 329 13.50 -7.45 -7.14
C TYR A 329 14.52 -6.32 -7.37
N ALA A 330 15.45 -6.54 -8.28
CA ALA A 330 16.17 -5.47 -8.94
C ALA A 330 15.33 -4.94 -10.11
N ILE A 331 15.18 -3.62 -10.20
CA ILE A 331 14.47 -2.97 -11.30
C ILE A 331 15.47 -2.59 -12.40
N ASN A 332 15.25 -3.07 -13.61
CA ASN A 332 16.02 -2.61 -14.78
C ASN A 332 15.73 -1.13 -15.03
N GLN A 333 16.75 -0.29 -14.86
CA GLN A 333 16.61 1.18 -14.89
C GLN A 333 16.32 1.75 -16.30
N SER A 334 16.39 0.93 -17.33
CA SER A 334 16.05 1.30 -18.72
C SER A 334 14.64 0.88 -19.11
N THR A 335 14.16 -0.28 -18.60
CA THR A 335 12.88 -0.88 -19.03
C THR A 335 11.81 -0.89 -17.96
N GLY A 336 12.18 -0.84 -16.68
CA GLY A 336 11.25 -1.03 -15.55
C GLY A 336 10.98 -2.48 -15.19
N GLU A 337 11.63 -3.44 -15.86
CA GLU A 337 11.44 -4.87 -15.62
C GLU A 337 11.97 -5.28 -14.23
N PRO A 338 11.14 -5.90 -13.36
CA PRO A 338 11.58 -6.41 -12.07
C PRO A 338 12.11 -7.83 -12.20
N THR A 339 13.36 -8.07 -11.74
CA THR A 339 13.99 -9.39 -11.69
C THR A 339 14.19 -9.81 -10.23
N PRO A 340 13.65 -10.95 -9.77
CA PRO A 340 13.85 -11.43 -8.41
C PRO A 340 15.35 -11.66 -8.09
N ILE A 341 15.81 -11.12 -6.96
CA ILE A 341 17.20 -11.26 -6.49
C ILE A 341 17.31 -11.90 -5.11
N GLN A 342 16.20 -11.98 -4.37
CA GLN A 342 16.12 -12.63 -3.07
C GLN A 342 14.67 -12.99 -2.73
N HIS A 343 14.49 -14.13 -2.04
CA HIS A 343 13.33 -14.44 -1.21
C HIS A 343 13.83 -14.66 0.21
N ILE A 344 13.24 -13.96 1.17
CA ILE A 344 13.65 -14.05 2.57
C ILE A 344 12.44 -14.29 3.48
N GLU A 345 12.53 -15.33 4.30
CA GLU A 345 11.52 -15.63 5.32
C GLU A 345 11.35 -14.47 6.32
N THR A 346 10.10 -14.15 6.65
CA THR A 346 9.81 -13.05 7.57
C THR A 346 9.94 -13.43 9.05
N GLN A 347 10.32 -14.67 9.36
CA GLN A 347 10.54 -15.22 10.70
C GLN A 347 9.28 -15.33 11.57
N LYS A 348 8.13 -15.01 11.02
CA LYS A 348 6.77 -15.15 11.53
C LYS A 348 5.84 -15.50 10.36
N LEU A 349 4.58 -15.75 10.63
CA LEU A 349 3.63 -16.18 9.62
C LEU A 349 2.67 -15.07 9.22
N HIS A 350 2.16 -15.14 7.99
CA HIS A 350 1.19 -14.22 7.38
C HIS A 350 1.64 -12.74 7.43
N PRO A 351 2.75 -12.36 6.76
CA PRO A 351 3.16 -10.96 6.65
C PRO A 351 2.11 -10.19 5.84
N ARG A 352 1.17 -9.54 6.56
CA ARG A 352 0.04 -8.87 5.94
C ARG A 352 0.47 -7.59 5.25
N THR A 353 1.36 -6.83 5.87
CA THR A 353 1.92 -5.60 5.34
C THR A 353 3.37 -5.45 5.75
N PHE A 354 4.07 -4.58 5.05
CA PHE A 354 5.41 -4.14 5.43
C PHE A 354 5.58 -2.67 5.00
N HIS A 355 6.57 -2.01 5.55
CA HIS A 355 6.95 -0.67 5.15
C HIS A 355 8.47 -0.52 5.11
N ILE A 356 8.96 0.35 4.21
CA ILE A 356 10.36 0.72 4.09
C ILE A 356 10.54 2.08 4.75
N ASP A 357 11.58 2.27 5.56
CA ASP A 357 11.86 3.58 6.13
C ASP A 357 12.21 4.60 5.03
N PRO A 358 11.95 5.90 5.24
CA PRO A 358 12.17 6.92 4.20
C PRO A 358 13.60 7.00 3.68
N SER A 359 14.61 6.59 4.48
CA SER A 359 16.00 6.53 4.02
C SER A 359 16.33 5.29 3.17
N GLY A 360 15.43 4.31 3.13
CA GLY A 360 15.62 3.07 2.39
C GLY A 360 16.60 2.08 3.02
N ARG A 361 16.90 2.18 4.31
CA ARG A 361 17.89 1.32 4.98
C ARG A 361 17.28 0.23 5.86
N MET A 362 15.98 0.33 6.14
CA MET A 362 15.26 -0.58 7.02
C MET A 362 13.92 -0.96 6.42
N LEU A 363 13.53 -2.21 6.60
CA LEU A 363 12.17 -2.71 6.32
C LEU A 363 11.62 -3.33 7.60
N VAL A 364 10.33 -3.06 7.87
CA VAL A 364 9.57 -3.72 8.94
C VAL A 364 8.40 -4.45 8.31
N ALA A 365 8.24 -5.73 8.63
CA ALA A 365 7.09 -6.55 8.25
C ALA A 365 6.18 -6.79 9.46
N GLU A 366 4.87 -6.72 9.23
CA GLU A 366 3.82 -6.94 10.24
C GLU A 366 3.11 -8.26 9.97
N HIS A 367 2.91 -9.06 11.02
CA HIS A 367 2.29 -10.37 11.00
C HIS A 367 1.04 -10.34 11.87
N ASN A 368 -0.10 -10.58 11.25
CA ASN A 368 -1.38 -10.15 11.80
C ASN A 368 -1.95 -11.00 12.93
N LEU A 369 -1.62 -12.30 13.00
CA LEU A 369 -2.22 -13.25 13.94
C LEU A 369 -1.18 -14.24 14.48
N PRO A 370 -1.38 -14.76 15.70
CA PRO A 370 -0.65 -15.95 16.15
C PRO A 370 -1.10 -17.17 15.34
N VAL A 371 -0.16 -18.03 15.00
CA VAL A 371 -0.41 -19.24 14.22
C VAL A 371 0.30 -20.42 14.85
N ASN A 372 -0.40 -21.53 15.08
CA ASN A 372 0.23 -22.77 15.53
C ASN A 372 1.01 -23.41 14.39
N VAL A 373 2.19 -23.90 14.70
CA VAL A 373 3.03 -24.68 13.79
C VAL A 373 3.35 -26.03 14.41
N ARG A 374 3.58 -27.02 13.56
CA ARG A 374 4.08 -28.32 14.01
C ARG A 374 5.59 -28.23 14.22
N ASP A 375 6.06 -28.67 15.39
CA ASP A 375 7.48 -28.77 15.76
C ASP A 375 7.76 -30.21 16.24
N GLY A 376 8.12 -31.07 15.30
CA GLY A 376 8.17 -32.52 15.53
C GLY A 376 6.78 -33.08 15.82
N ASP A 377 6.60 -33.68 17.00
CA ASP A 377 5.30 -34.17 17.49
C ASP A 377 4.56 -33.14 18.36
N ALA A 378 5.15 -31.98 18.62
CA ALA A 378 4.57 -30.91 19.40
C ALA A 378 3.88 -29.85 18.51
N VAL A 379 2.97 -29.11 19.11
CA VAL A 379 2.38 -27.90 18.51
C VAL A 379 2.91 -26.70 19.27
N LYS A 380 3.52 -25.77 18.52
CA LYS A 380 4.07 -24.52 19.04
C LYS A 380 3.33 -23.34 18.41
N GLU A 381 3.01 -22.32 19.19
CA GLU A 381 2.50 -21.07 18.67
C GLU A 381 3.63 -20.15 18.20
N VAL A 382 3.48 -19.58 17.01
CA VAL A 382 4.26 -18.46 16.51
C VAL A 382 3.42 -17.20 16.72
N PRO A 383 3.84 -16.29 17.62
CA PRO A 383 3.04 -15.08 17.94
C PRO A 383 2.92 -14.14 16.76
N ALA A 384 1.88 -13.33 16.74
CA ALA A 384 1.78 -12.11 15.92
C ALA A 384 2.95 -11.15 16.23
N GLY A 385 3.16 -10.12 15.41
CA GLY A 385 4.14 -9.09 15.73
C GLY A 385 4.89 -8.50 14.55
N LEU A 386 6.07 -7.96 14.82
CA LEU A 386 6.89 -7.24 13.86
C LEU A 386 8.22 -7.96 13.64
N SER A 387 8.72 -7.93 12.40
CA SER A 387 10.07 -8.37 12.06
C SER A 387 10.83 -7.25 11.37
N THR A 388 12.07 -7.00 11.78
CA THR A 388 12.89 -5.92 11.23
C THR A 388 14.05 -6.46 10.41
N PHE A 389 14.35 -5.75 9.33
CA PHE A 389 15.38 -6.09 8.37
C PHE A 389 16.22 -4.86 8.04
N ARG A 390 17.50 -5.05 7.81
CA ARG A 390 18.37 -4.05 7.14
C ARG A 390 18.26 -4.24 5.64
N ILE A 391 18.28 -3.14 4.91
CA ILE A 391 18.36 -3.12 3.46
C ILE A 391 19.81 -2.78 3.10
N GLY A 392 20.47 -3.67 2.35
CA GLY A 392 21.82 -3.45 1.84
C GLY A 392 21.85 -2.54 0.61
N ASP A 393 23.02 -2.07 0.21
CA ASP A 393 23.21 -1.26 -1.01
C ASP A 393 22.81 -2.01 -2.29
N ASP A 394 22.82 -3.34 -2.25
CA ASP A 394 22.34 -4.26 -3.28
C ASP A 394 20.83 -4.51 -3.23
N GLY A 395 20.12 -3.86 -2.30
CA GLY A 395 18.68 -3.98 -2.08
C GLY A 395 18.27 -5.21 -1.28
N LYS A 396 19.18 -6.14 -1.00
CA LYS A 396 18.85 -7.36 -0.26
C LYS A 396 18.59 -7.09 1.21
N LEU A 397 17.72 -7.90 1.76
CA LEU A 397 17.32 -7.86 3.16
C LEU A 397 18.19 -8.79 4.01
N THR A 398 18.57 -8.29 5.18
CA THR A 398 19.17 -9.09 6.25
C THR A 398 18.28 -9.00 7.48
N PHE A 399 17.77 -10.14 7.96
CA PHE A 399 16.97 -10.19 9.17
C PHE A 399 17.79 -9.71 10.38
N VAL A 400 17.15 -8.89 11.25
CA VAL A 400 17.78 -8.37 12.46
C VAL A 400 17.12 -8.94 13.70
N ARG A 401 15.81 -8.69 13.87
CA ARG A 401 15.08 -9.20 15.04
C ARG A 401 13.57 -9.26 14.80
N LYS A 402 12.88 -9.93 15.72
CA LYS A 402 11.42 -9.97 15.78
C LYS A 402 10.93 -9.49 17.14
N TYR A 403 9.72 -8.94 17.12
CA TYR A 403 8.99 -8.48 18.29
C TYR A 403 7.69 -9.27 18.36
N ASP A 404 7.52 -10.03 19.44
CA ASP A 404 6.27 -10.73 19.70
C ASP A 404 5.27 -9.72 20.29
N ILE A 405 4.06 -9.71 19.75
CA ILE A 405 2.99 -8.81 20.17
C ILE A 405 1.77 -9.64 20.52
N ASP A 406 1.32 -9.52 21.77
CA ASP A 406 0.06 -10.09 22.19
C ASP A 406 -1.09 -9.30 21.55
N VAL A 407 -1.88 -9.96 20.75
CA VAL A 407 -3.05 -9.38 20.09
C VAL A 407 -4.34 -9.53 20.88
N ALA A 408 -4.31 -10.20 22.04
CA ALA A 408 -5.45 -10.38 22.95
C ALA A 408 -6.74 -10.83 22.24
N GLY A 409 -6.62 -11.76 21.29
CA GLY A 409 -7.75 -12.24 20.47
C GLY A 409 -8.20 -11.28 19.37
N SER A 410 -7.49 -10.15 19.17
CA SER A 410 -7.69 -9.23 18.06
C SER A 410 -6.67 -9.50 16.93
N THR A 411 -6.42 -8.53 16.07
CA THR A 411 -5.45 -8.63 14.98
C THR A 411 -4.60 -7.39 14.87
N MET A 412 -3.37 -7.55 14.39
CA MET A 412 -2.65 -6.48 13.72
C MET A 412 -3.15 -6.41 12.26
N PHE A 413 -3.30 -5.24 11.70
CA PHE A 413 -3.91 -5.10 10.38
C PHE A 413 -3.22 -4.08 9.49
N TRP A 414 -2.60 -3.09 10.10
CA TRP A 414 -1.86 -2.02 9.43
C TRP A 414 -0.65 -1.57 10.25
N MET A 415 0.42 -1.27 9.55
CA MET A 415 1.55 -0.54 10.08
C MET A 415 2.12 0.40 9.03
N GLY A 416 2.78 1.48 9.47
CA GLY A 416 3.45 2.41 8.58
C GLY A 416 4.52 3.22 9.31
N MET A 417 5.52 3.71 8.57
CA MET A 417 6.58 4.58 9.07
C MET A 417 6.41 6.00 8.52
N VAL A 418 6.63 6.99 9.38
CA VAL A 418 6.50 8.41 9.07
C VAL A 418 7.78 9.12 9.49
N PRO A 419 8.43 9.90 8.61
CA PRO A 419 9.53 10.77 9.00
C PRO A 419 9.01 11.92 9.89
N LEU A 420 9.84 12.35 10.86
CA LEU A 420 9.48 13.37 11.84
C LEU A 420 10.19 14.69 11.59
#